data_cd50841e68486fc9389da998ec6d6560
#
_entry.id   cd50841e68486fc9389da998ec6d6560
#
_cell.length_a   1.000
_cell.length_b   1.000
_cell.length_c   1.000
_cell.angle_alpha   90.00
_cell.angle_beta   90.00
_cell.angle_gamma   90.00
#
_symmetry.space_group_name_H-M   'P 1'
#
loop_
_entity.id
_entity.type
_entity.pdbx_description
1 polymer ?
#
loop_
_entity_poly.entity_id
_entity_poly.type
_entity_poly.pdbx_seq_one_letter_code
_entity_poly.pdbx_strand_id
1 'polypeptide(L)'
;MDATDARTGALSAQSFSFLAVFLHADPVVKSVLVGLALASLWSWTVILDKLFRFAALGEQADRFEKAVDSGRSLEELAAEAGDQPRQALPLMLRAALKEWREAKGKDGLSGPNGDSQAALLIQRIDRIMDGLISRETRRIEEGLGALSIVATASPFVGLFGTVWGIMHAFQAIAAQKSTNLAVVAPSIAEALFTTAVGLAAAI
;
A
#
# COMPACT_ATOMS: atom_id res chain seq x y z
N MET A 1 -27.30 53.89 1.99
CA MET A 1 -26.54 52.85 1.28
C MET A 1 -26.25 51.75 2.31
N ASP A 2 -27.16 50.78 2.33
CA ASP A 2 -27.37 49.90 3.49
C ASP A 2 -26.38 48.72 3.58
N ALA A 3 -25.96 48.46 4.82
CA ALA A 3 -25.11 47.31 5.18
C ALA A 3 -25.74 45.93 4.88
N THR A 4 -27.00 45.93 4.44
CA THR A 4 -27.77 44.76 3.96
C THR A 4 -27.37 44.35 2.56
N ASP A 5 -27.00 45.28 1.68
CA ASP A 5 -26.59 44.96 0.30
C ASP A 5 -25.18 44.33 0.22
N ALA A 6 -24.30 44.65 1.17
CA ALA A 6 -22.98 44.05 1.27
C ALA A 6 -23.04 42.58 1.77
N ARG A 7 -24.03 42.21 2.58
CA ARG A 7 -24.28 40.85 3.05
C ARG A 7 -24.93 39.92 2.03
N THR A 8 -25.81 40.48 1.18
CA THR A 8 -26.42 39.73 0.06
C THR A 8 -25.43 39.47 -1.08
N GLY A 9 -24.48 40.38 -1.32
CA GLY A 9 -23.40 40.19 -2.28
C GLY A 9 -22.35 39.11 -1.81
N ALA A 10 -22.16 38.95 -0.51
CA ALA A 10 -21.29 37.95 0.03
C ALA A 10 -21.90 36.51 0.05
N LEU A 11 -23.23 36.41 -0.03
CA LEU A 11 -23.94 35.13 -0.08
C LEU A 11 -24.12 34.61 -1.53
N SER A 12 -23.86 35.44 -2.53
CA SER A 12 -23.86 35.07 -3.96
C SER A 12 -22.45 34.66 -4.47
N ALA A 13 -21.40 34.74 -3.67
CA ALA A 13 -20.23 33.92 -3.87
C ALA A 13 -20.69 32.47 -3.68
N GLN A 14 -21.23 31.89 -4.75
CA GLN A 14 -21.54 30.47 -4.82
C GLN A 14 -20.33 29.74 -4.23
N SER A 15 -20.54 29.26 -3.01
CA SER A 15 -19.61 28.33 -2.43
C SER A 15 -19.35 27.28 -3.51
N PHE A 16 -18.15 27.23 -4.05
CA PHE A 16 -17.67 26.10 -4.84
C PHE A 16 -17.69 24.89 -3.90
N SER A 17 -18.89 24.40 -3.63
CA SER A 17 -19.07 23.20 -2.85
C SER A 17 -18.60 22.05 -3.74
N PHE A 18 -17.59 21.34 -3.29
CA PHE A 18 -17.11 20.12 -3.96
C PHE A 18 -18.28 19.19 -4.36
N LEU A 19 -19.33 19.18 -3.54
CA LEU A 19 -20.55 18.41 -3.80
C LEU A 19 -21.35 18.97 -4.99
N ALA A 20 -21.42 20.29 -5.15
CA ALA A 20 -22.12 20.93 -6.27
C ALA A 20 -21.39 20.68 -7.59
N VAL A 21 -20.04 20.75 -7.58
CA VAL A 21 -19.19 20.42 -8.72
C VAL A 21 -19.41 18.96 -9.12
N PHE A 22 -19.39 18.04 -8.16
CA PHE A 22 -19.63 16.63 -8.42
C PHE A 22 -21.04 16.33 -8.96
N LEU A 23 -22.09 16.98 -8.44
CA LEU A 23 -23.47 16.72 -8.85
C LEU A 23 -23.76 17.18 -10.30
N HIS A 24 -23.08 18.24 -10.77
CA HIS A 24 -23.27 18.78 -12.13
C HIS A 24 -22.27 18.24 -13.15
N ALA A 25 -21.22 17.52 -12.69
CA ALA A 25 -20.20 16.98 -13.56
C ALA A 25 -20.75 15.99 -14.59
N ASP A 26 -20.06 15.91 -15.74
CA ASP A 26 -20.32 14.92 -16.78
C ASP A 26 -20.24 13.49 -16.24
N PRO A 27 -21.05 12.53 -16.72
CA PRO A 27 -21.00 11.13 -16.28
C PRO A 27 -19.62 10.48 -16.35
N VAL A 28 -18.81 10.85 -17.34
CA VAL A 28 -17.44 10.34 -17.47
C VAL A 28 -16.55 10.91 -16.36
N VAL A 29 -16.62 12.21 -16.11
CA VAL A 29 -15.87 12.87 -15.03
C VAL A 29 -16.30 12.31 -13.66
N LYS A 30 -17.60 12.08 -13.44
CA LYS A 30 -18.12 11.41 -12.24
C LYS A 30 -17.51 10.03 -12.05
N SER A 31 -17.48 9.21 -13.11
CA SER A 31 -16.92 7.85 -13.03
C SER A 31 -15.43 7.88 -12.69
N VAL A 32 -14.68 8.82 -13.25
CA VAL A 32 -13.25 9.03 -12.93
C VAL A 32 -13.08 9.43 -11.46
N LEU A 33 -13.83 10.40 -10.97
CA LEU A 33 -13.76 10.86 -9.59
C LEU A 33 -14.10 9.73 -8.59
N VAL A 34 -15.18 8.98 -8.86
CA VAL A 34 -15.56 7.83 -8.02
C VAL A 34 -14.47 6.75 -8.04
N GLY A 35 -13.93 6.43 -9.23
CA GLY A 35 -12.84 5.47 -9.36
C GLY A 35 -11.59 5.88 -8.57
N LEU A 36 -11.18 7.15 -8.66
CA LEU A 36 -10.05 7.69 -7.91
C LEU A 36 -10.31 7.67 -6.39
N ALA A 37 -11.53 8.02 -5.95
CA ALA A 37 -11.89 7.97 -4.54
C ALA A 37 -11.84 6.53 -3.98
N LEU A 38 -12.37 5.56 -4.72
CA LEU A 38 -12.30 4.15 -4.34
C LEU A 38 -10.85 3.63 -4.30
N ALA A 39 -10.04 3.99 -5.31
CA ALA A 39 -8.63 3.65 -5.36
C ALA A 39 -7.86 4.24 -4.17
N SER A 40 -8.13 5.50 -3.82
CA SER A 40 -7.52 6.16 -2.67
C SER A 40 -7.91 5.48 -1.34
N LEU A 41 -9.19 5.18 -1.12
CA LEU A 41 -9.67 4.47 0.08
C LEU A 41 -9.03 3.08 0.19
N TRP A 42 -8.93 2.36 -0.93
CA TRP A 42 -8.27 1.06 -0.96
C TRP A 42 -6.77 1.18 -0.64
N SER A 43 -6.07 2.18 -1.23
CA SER A 43 -4.65 2.46 -0.93
C SER A 43 -4.42 2.71 0.55
N TRP A 44 -5.25 3.55 1.17
CA TRP A 44 -5.18 3.81 2.61
C TRP A 44 -5.40 2.55 3.45
N THR A 45 -6.32 1.68 3.05
CA THR A 45 -6.56 0.40 3.73
C THR A 45 -5.31 -0.48 3.68
N VAL A 46 -4.66 -0.58 2.51
CA VAL A 46 -3.43 -1.36 2.34
C VAL A 46 -2.28 -0.76 3.14
N ILE A 47 -2.12 0.57 3.12
CA ILE A 47 -1.07 1.28 3.87
C ILE A 47 -1.22 1.01 5.38
N LEU A 48 -2.43 1.17 5.92
CA LEU A 48 -2.69 0.96 7.35
C LEU A 48 -2.45 -0.50 7.75
N ASP A 49 -2.94 -1.48 6.97
CA ASP A 49 -2.68 -2.91 7.22
C ASP A 49 -1.17 -3.19 7.25
N LYS A 50 -0.42 -2.67 6.28
CA LYS A 50 1.04 -2.84 6.23
C LYS A 50 1.75 -2.18 7.38
N LEU A 51 1.36 -0.97 7.75
CA LEU A 51 1.97 -0.24 8.86
C LEU A 51 1.83 -1.01 10.19
N PHE A 52 0.62 -1.53 10.47
CA PHE A 52 0.39 -2.34 11.67
C PHE A 52 1.16 -3.67 11.63
N ARG A 53 1.22 -4.32 10.47
CA ARG A 53 1.98 -5.57 10.31
C ARG A 53 3.48 -5.34 10.50
N PHE A 54 4.06 -4.29 9.93
CA PHE A 54 5.47 -3.97 10.09
C PHE A 54 5.82 -3.64 11.53
N ALA A 55 4.99 -2.86 12.22
CA ALA A 55 5.20 -2.56 13.62
C ALA A 55 5.17 -3.83 14.48
N ALA A 56 4.22 -4.73 14.24
CA ALA A 56 4.13 -6.01 14.95
C ALA A 56 5.32 -6.94 14.65
N LEU A 57 5.80 -6.99 13.40
CA LEU A 57 6.96 -7.78 13.02
C LEU A 57 8.24 -7.26 13.68
N GLY A 58 8.44 -5.94 13.73
CA GLY A 58 9.57 -5.32 14.41
C GLY A 58 9.59 -5.66 15.90
N GLU A 59 8.46 -5.50 16.61
CA GLU A 59 8.36 -5.84 18.02
C GLU A 59 8.62 -7.33 18.29
N GLN A 60 8.14 -8.21 17.41
CA GLN A 60 8.39 -9.66 17.53
C GLN A 60 9.86 -10.00 17.31
N ALA A 61 10.52 -9.34 16.34
CA ALA A 61 11.94 -9.53 16.09
C ALA A 61 12.78 -9.11 17.30
N ASP A 62 12.51 -7.92 17.85
CA ASP A 62 13.20 -7.40 19.03
C ASP A 62 13.04 -8.32 20.27
N ARG A 63 11.82 -8.84 20.47
CA ARG A 63 11.56 -9.78 21.57
C ARG A 63 12.32 -11.09 21.40
N PHE A 64 12.38 -11.60 20.17
CA PHE A 64 13.09 -12.83 19.86
C PHE A 64 14.61 -12.65 20.02
N GLU A 65 15.18 -11.56 19.53
CA GLU A 65 16.59 -11.22 19.70
C GLU A 65 16.99 -11.14 21.19
N LYS A 66 16.22 -10.40 21.98
CA LYS A 66 16.41 -10.32 23.43
C LYS A 66 16.33 -11.69 24.12
N ALA A 67 15.45 -12.57 23.65
CA ALA A 67 15.32 -13.91 24.20
C ALA A 67 16.54 -14.79 23.87
N VAL A 68 17.11 -14.64 22.68
CA VAL A 68 18.36 -15.29 22.29
C VAL A 68 19.53 -14.74 23.10
N ASP A 69 19.64 -13.43 23.26
CA ASP A 69 20.72 -12.77 24.02
C ASP A 69 20.66 -13.04 25.51
N SER A 70 19.50 -13.41 26.04
CA SER A 70 19.39 -13.81 27.48
C SER A 70 20.05 -15.12 27.83
N GLY A 71 20.71 -15.81 26.87
CA GLY A 71 21.41 -17.06 27.08
C GLY A 71 20.52 -18.30 27.26
N ARG A 72 19.22 -18.17 26.93
CA ARG A 72 18.28 -19.31 26.92
C ARG A 72 18.68 -20.31 25.82
N SER A 73 18.42 -21.57 26.04
CA SER A 73 18.73 -22.58 25.02
C SER A 73 17.81 -22.39 23.78
N LEU A 74 18.37 -22.60 22.58
CA LEU A 74 17.63 -22.52 21.35
C LEU A 74 16.49 -23.54 21.29
N GLU A 75 16.65 -24.68 21.96
CA GLU A 75 15.62 -25.70 22.11
C GLU A 75 14.42 -25.22 22.93
N GLU A 76 14.66 -24.49 24.03
CA GLU A 76 13.58 -23.90 24.84
C GLU A 76 12.82 -22.83 24.06
N LEU A 77 13.52 -21.95 23.33
CA LEU A 77 12.91 -20.93 22.49
C LEU A 77 12.05 -21.53 21.37
N ALA A 78 12.52 -22.63 20.78
CA ALA A 78 11.76 -23.35 19.76
C ALA A 78 10.53 -24.08 20.33
N ALA A 79 10.61 -24.58 21.56
CA ALA A 79 9.52 -25.24 22.28
C ALA A 79 8.44 -24.22 22.68
N GLU A 80 8.83 -23.03 23.16
CA GLU A 80 7.93 -21.94 23.51
C GLU A 80 7.14 -21.41 22.30
N ALA A 81 7.76 -21.42 21.11
CA ALA A 81 7.10 -21.02 19.86
C ALA A 81 5.99 -21.97 19.39
N GLY A 82 5.87 -23.16 20.00
CA GLY A 82 4.84 -24.17 19.70
C GLY A 82 5.07 -24.92 18.39
N ASP A 83 4.12 -25.79 18.04
CA ASP A 83 4.25 -26.71 16.90
C ASP A 83 4.09 -26.05 15.52
N GLN A 84 3.37 -24.94 15.44
CA GLN A 84 3.16 -24.19 14.21
C GLN A 84 3.35 -22.69 14.45
N PRO A 85 4.61 -22.22 14.56
CA PRO A 85 4.86 -20.81 14.75
C PRO A 85 4.38 -20.01 13.55
N ARG A 86 3.53 -19.00 13.80
CA ARG A 86 3.08 -18.06 12.77
C ARG A 86 4.10 -16.97 12.47
N GLN A 87 5.10 -16.84 13.31
CA GLN A 87 6.14 -15.84 13.23
C GLN A 87 7.35 -16.38 12.46
N ALA A 88 7.98 -15.52 11.64
CA ALA A 88 9.08 -15.90 10.76
C ALA A 88 10.30 -16.42 11.52
N LEU A 89 10.77 -15.69 12.53
CA LEU A 89 12.00 -16.05 13.27
C LEU A 89 11.87 -17.37 14.04
N PRO A 90 10.83 -17.63 14.84
CA PRO A 90 10.60 -18.93 15.45
C PRO A 90 10.46 -20.08 14.45
N LEU A 91 9.85 -19.82 13.29
CA LEU A 91 9.74 -20.81 12.21
C LEU A 91 11.11 -21.18 11.65
N MET A 92 11.95 -20.18 11.40
CA MET A 92 13.34 -20.36 10.96
C MET A 92 14.16 -21.12 11.97
N LEU A 93 14.12 -20.71 13.24
CA LEU A 93 14.82 -21.41 14.31
C LEU A 93 14.44 -22.89 14.38
N ARG A 94 13.14 -23.16 14.31
CA ARG A 94 12.64 -24.55 14.35
C ARG A 94 13.09 -25.36 13.16
N ALA A 95 13.09 -24.79 11.95
CA ALA A 95 13.56 -25.44 10.74
C ALA A 95 15.06 -25.79 10.87
N ALA A 96 15.88 -24.85 11.37
CA ALA A 96 17.30 -25.09 11.63
C ALA A 96 17.55 -26.19 12.68
N LEU A 97 16.81 -26.14 13.79
CA LEU A 97 16.94 -27.15 14.86
C LEU A 97 16.49 -28.55 14.41
N LYS A 98 15.51 -28.63 13.53
CA LYS A 98 15.08 -29.89 12.93
C LYS A 98 16.21 -30.53 12.12
N GLU A 99 16.84 -29.78 11.23
CA GLU A 99 17.99 -30.24 10.43
C GLU A 99 19.17 -30.64 11.32
N TRP A 100 19.44 -29.81 12.33
CA TRP A 100 20.49 -30.10 13.30
C TRP A 100 20.24 -31.42 14.05
N ARG A 101 19.03 -31.66 14.55
CA ARG A 101 18.68 -32.90 15.26
C ARG A 101 18.76 -34.14 14.35
N GLU A 102 18.33 -34.01 13.11
CA GLU A 102 18.41 -35.08 12.10
C GLU A 102 19.86 -35.41 11.78
N ALA A 103 20.75 -34.43 11.69
CA ALA A 103 22.16 -34.65 11.45
C ALA A 103 22.87 -35.28 12.68
N LYS A 104 22.53 -34.83 13.89
CA LYS A 104 23.08 -35.38 15.13
C LYS A 104 22.63 -36.81 15.36
N GLY A 105 21.38 -37.15 15.06
CA GLY A 105 20.83 -38.52 15.25
C GLY A 105 21.41 -39.59 14.33
N LYS A 106 22.11 -39.19 13.26
CA LYS A 106 22.75 -40.09 12.28
C LYS A 106 24.23 -40.34 12.51
N ASP A 107 24.78 -39.98 13.70
CA ASP A 107 26.20 -39.99 14.01
C ASP A 107 27.09 -39.26 12.99
N GLY A 108 26.49 -38.46 12.17
CA GLY A 108 27.13 -37.81 11.03
C GLY A 108 28.17 -36.75 11.40
N LEU A 109 28.08 -36.18 12.62
CA LEU A 109 28.96 -35.08 13.05
C LEU A 109 30.17 -35.57 13.88
N SER A 110 30.24 -36.86 14.27
CA SER A 110 31.24 -37.39 15.16
C SER A 110 32.24 -38.36 14.50
N GLY A 111 32.14 -38.57 13.17
CA GLY A 111 33.01 -39.49 12.42
C GLY A 111 34.23 -38.81 11.77
N PRO A 112 35.13 -39.59 11.14
CA PRO A 112 36.34 -39.06 10.45
C PRO A 112 36.03 -38.05 9.31
N ASN A 113 34.79 -37.95 8.88
CA ASN A 113 34.29 -36.98 7.90
C ASN A 113 33.40 -35.89 8.52
N GLY A 114 33.46 -35.67 9.84
CA GLY A 114 32.60 -34.77 10.61
C GLY A 114 32.61 -33.33 10.07
N ASP A 115 33.78 -32.80 9.72
CA ASP A 115 33.91 -31.44 9.18
C ASP A 115 33.20 -31.27 7.82
N SER A 116 33.31 -32.25 6.93
CA SER A 116 32.62 -32.22 5.63
C SER A 116 31.10 -32.33 5.79
N GLN A 117 30.64 -33.12 6.76
CA GLN A 117 29.23 -33.27 7.05
C GLN A 117 28.65 -32.02 7.76
N ALA A 118 29.44 -31.39 8.64
CA ALA A 118 29.07 -30.09 9.23
C ALA A 118 28.94 -29.00 8.16
N ALA A 119 29.87 -28.94 7.22
CA ALA A 119 29.78 -27.97 6.09
C ALA A 119 28.53 -28.20 5.23
N LEU A 120 28.20 -29.46 4.92
CA LEU A 120 26.98 -29.81 4.17
C LEU A 120 25.72 -29.47 4.97
N LEU A 121 25.71 -29.66 6.28
CA LEU A 121 24.59 -29.27 7.14
C LEU A 121 24.36 -27.77 7.15
N ILE A 122 25.43 -26.98 7.31
CA ILE A 122 25.37 -25.52 7.25
C ILE A 122 24.77 -25.07 5.91
N GLN A 123 25.31 -25.58 4.79
CA GLN A 123 24.81 -25.25 3.46
C GLN A 123 23.31 -25.64 3.27
N ARG A 124 22.88 -26.70 3.91
CA ARG A 124 21.48 -27.15 3.86
C ARG A 124 20.56 -26.25 4.68
N ILE A 125 21.01 -25.83 5.88
CA ILE A 125 20.32 -24.87 6.73
C ILE A 125 20.21 -23.53 6.00
N ASP A 126 21.28 -23.02 5.42
CA ASP A 126 21.29 -21.77 4.66
C ASP A 126 20.24 -21.79 3.52
N ARG A 127 20.21 -22.88 2.75
CA ARG A 127 19.22 -23.02 1.67
C ARG A 127 17.77 -23.03 2.17
N ILE A 128 17.52 -23.64 3.31
CA ILE A 128 16.19 -23.65 3.94
C ILE A 128 15.86 -22.25 4.45
N MET A 129 16.81 -21.54 5.06
CA MET A 129 16.64 -20.16 5.51
C MET A 129 16.33 -19.24 4.35
N ASP A 130 17.08 -19.31 3.26
CA ASP A 130 16.82 -18.51 2.05
C ASP A 130 15.41 -18.75 1.48
N GLY A 131 14.97 -19.99 1.49
CA GLY A 131 13.62 -20.36 1.08
C GLY A 131 12.52 -19.76 1.98
N LEU A 132 12.74 -19.75 3.29
CA LEU A 132 11.82 -19.16 4.26
C LEU A 132 11.80 -17.63 4.18
N ILE A 133 12.99 -17.01 4.08
CA ILE A 133 13.13 -15.55 3.88
C ILE A 133 12.41 -15.12 2.61
N SER A 134 12.67 -15.78 1.47
CA SER A 134 12.03 -15.45 0.19
C SER A 134 10.51 -15.57 0.26
N ARG A 135 10.00 -16.57 0.97
CA ARG A 135 8.54 -16.75 1.17
C ARG A 135 7.94 -15.65 2.02
N GLU A 136 8.62 -15.25 3.10
CA GLU A 136 8.14 -14.19 3.99
C GLU A 136 8.23 -12.82 3.32
N THR A 137 9.31 -12.56 2.56
CA THR A 137 9.46 -11.34 1.75
C THR A 137 8.30 -11.19 0.76
N ARG A 138 7.95 -12.24 0.01
CA ARG A 138 6.79 -12.20 -0.90
C ARG A 138 5.49 -11.87 -0.17
N ARG A 139 5.30 -12.42 1.01
CA ARG A 139 4.12 -12.16 1.85
C ARG A 139 4.04 -10.69 2.30
N ILE A 140 5.21 -10.10 2.57
CA ILE A 140 5.33 -8.68 2.91
C ILE A 140 5.07 -7.81 1.68
N GLU A 141 5.55 -8.21 0.51
CA GLU A 141 5.39 -7.49 -0.75
C GLU A 141 3.98 -7.58 -1.34
N GLU A 142 3.17 -8.58 -0.93
CA GLU A 142 1.78 -8.70 -1.37
C GLU A 142 1.00 -7.40 -1.15
N GLY A 143 0.40 -6.87 -2.20
CA GLY A 143 -0.36 -5.61 -2.22
C GLY A 143 0.48 -4.34 -2.49
N LEU A 144 1.81 -4.34 -2.28
CA LEU A 144 2.64 -3.17 -2.58
C LEU A 144 2.71 -2.89 -4.09
N GLY A 145 2.74 -3.95 -4.91
CA GLY A 145 2.71 -3.81 -6.37
C GLY A 145 1.44 -3.10 -6.87
N ALA A 146 0.29 -3.46 -6.31
CA ALA A 146 -0.97 -2.80 -6.66
C ALA A 146 -1.02 -1.34 -6.16
N LEU A 147 -0.46 -1.05 -4.98
CA LEU A 147 -0.30 0.31 -4.47
C LEU A 147 0.56 1.16 -5.41
N SER A 148 1.67 0.61 -5.91
CA SER A 148 2.54 1.26 -6.90
C SER A 148 1.78 1.58 -8.21
N ILE A 149 0.91 0.67 -8.68
CA ILE A 149 0.06 0.92 -9.85
C ILE A 149 -0.89 2.09 -9.60
N VAL A 150 -1.56 2.16 -8.45
CA VAL A 150 -2.45 3.28 -8.10
C VAL A 150 -1.66 4.58 -8.06
N ALA A 151 -0.51 4.62 -7.38
CA ALA A 151 0.33 5.81 -7.29
C ALA A 151 0.78 6.33 -8.66
N THR A 152 1.14 5.45 -9.58
CA THR A 152 1.61 5.84 -10.92
C THR A 152 0.48 6.14 -11.90
N ALA A 153 -0.65 5.44 -11.82
CA ALA A 153 -1.77 5.58 -12.77
C ALA A 153 -2.73 6.73 -12.41
N SER A 154 -2.94 7.01 -11.11
CA SER A 154 -3.92 8.01 -10.67
C SER A 154 -3.72 9.40 -11.25
N PRO A 155 -2.47 9.95 -11.39
CA PRO A 155 -2.27 11.24 -12.05
C PRO A 155 -2.73 11.25 -13.51
N PHE A 156 -2.48 10.17 -14.24
CA PHE A 156 -2.89 10.06 -15.65
C PHE A 156 -4.40 9.92 -15.79
N VAL A 157 -5.05 9.21 -14.88
CA VAL A 157 -6.51 9.11 -14.81
C VAL A 157 -7.11 10.48 -14.50
N GLY A 158 -6.52 11.26 -13.59
CA GLY A 158 -6.91 12.65 -13.33
C GLY A 158 -6.72 13.56 -14.54
N LEU A 159 -5.57 13.42 -15.23
CA LEU A 159 -5.29 14.16 -16.47
C LEU A 159 -6.30 13.82 -17.57
N PHE A 160 -6.67 12.56 -17.73
CA PHE A 160 -7.72 12.14 -18.64
C PHE A 160 -9.03 12.87 -18.33
N GLY A 161 -9.41 13.00 -17.06
CA GLY A 161 -10.58 13.77 -16.65
C GLY A 161 -10.52 15.24 -17.06
N THR A 162 -9.35 15.89 -16.98
CA THR A 162 -9.18 17.28 -17.49
C THR A 162 -9.37 17.37 -18.98
N VAL A 163 -8.71 16.51 -19.75
CA VAL A 163 -8.83 16.51 -21.21
C VAL A 163 -10.29 16.33 -21.65
N TRP A 164 -10.98 15.38 -21.01
CA TRP A 164 -12.39 15.12 -21.27
C TRP A 164 -13.28 16.32 -20.94
N GLY A 165 -13.13 16.92 -19.77
CA GLY A 165 -13.93 18.08 -19.33
C GLY A 165 -13.70 19.32 -20.19
N ILE A 166 -12.44 19.60 -20.59
CA ILE A 166 -12.12 20.72 -21.49
C ILE A 166 -12.73 20.48 -22.89
N MET A 167 -12.67 19.24 -23.38
CA MET A 167 -13.32 18.89 -24.67
C MET A 167 -14.82 19.19 -24.62
N HIS A 168 -15.51 18.81 -23.54
CA HIS A 168 -16.94 19.13 -23.37
C HIS A 168 -17.20 20.63 -23.24
N ALA A 169 -16.34 21.40 -22.58
CA ALA A 169 -16.45 22.85 -22.53
C ALA A 169 -16.42 23.48 -23.93
N PHE A 170 -15.51 23.04 -24.80
CA PHE A 170 -15.44 23.49 -26.18
C PHE A 170 -16.66 23.08 -27.03
N GLN A 171 -17.18 21.88 -26.83
CA GLN A 171 -18.41 21.42 -27.48
C GLN A 171 -19.61 22.29 -27.09
N ALA A 172 -19.70 22.70 -25.80
CA ALA A 172 -20.74 23.61 -25.34
C ALA A 172 -20.65 24.99 -26.01
N ILE A 173 -19.43 25.55 -26.19
CA ILE A 173 -19.20 26.79 -26.94
C ILE A 173 -19.71 26.65 -28.38
N ALA A 174 -19.34 25.56 -29.04
CA ALA A 174 -19.73 25.33 -30.44
C ALA A 174 -21.24 25.18 -30.59
N ALA A 175 -21.90 24.47 -29.67
CA ALA A 175 -23.35 24.26 -29.69
C ALA A 175 -24.14 25.54 -29.43
N GLN A 176 -23.71 26.37 -28.48
CA GLN A 176 -24.39 27.60 -28.08
C GLN A 176 -23.99 28.82 -28.92
N LYS A 177 -22.97 28.68 -29.80
CA LYS A 177 -22.38 29.79 -30.57
C LYS A 177 -22.07 31.02 -29.71
N SER A 178 -21.70 30.78 -28.44
CA SER A 178 -21.45 31.82 -27.44
C SER A 178 -20.10 31.59 -26.83
N THR A 179 -19.21 32.58 -26.87
CA THR A 179 -17.91 32.58 -26.23
C THR A 179 -17.96 33.13 -24.80
N ASN A 180 -19.15 33.18 -24.19
CA ASN A 180 -19.33 33.68 -22.84
C ASN A 180 -18.61 32.75 -21.84
N LEU A 181 -17.63 33.30 -21.13
CA LEU A 181 -16.84 32.57 -20.15
C LEU A 181 -17.68 31.94 -19.01
N ALA A 182 -18.82 32.56 -18.68
CA ALA A 182 -19.74 32.05 -17.67
C ALA A 182 -20.32 30.67 -18.02
N VAL A 183 -20.39 30.32 -19.31
CA VAL A 183 -20.88 29.02 -19.78
C VAL A 183 -19.84 27.89 -19.58
N VAL A 184 -18.56 28.20 -19.74
CA VAL A 184 -17.50 27.21 -19.77
C VAL A 184 -16.69 27.13 -18.48
N ALA A 185 -16.71 28.18 -17.66
CA ALA A 185 -15.96 28.23 -16.41
C ALA A 185 -16.30 27.07 -15.46
N PRO A 186 -17.56 26.64 -15.27
CA PRO A 186 -17.88 25.49 -14.44
C PRO A 186 -17.21 24.19 -14.92
N SER A 187 -17.34 23.87 -16.22
CA SER A 187 -16.77 22.65 -16.80
C SER A 187 -15.23 22.61 -16.74
N ILE A 188 -14.58 23.77 -16.91
CA ILE A 188 -13.14 23.90 -16.76
C ILE A 188 -12.73 23.69 -15.28
N ALA A 189 -13.47 24.27 -14.34
CA ALA A 189 -13.20 24.08 -12.91
C ALA A 189 -13.36 22.60 -12.48
N GLU A 190 -14.38 21.91 -12.97
CA GLU A 190 -14.58 20.47 -12.76
C GLU A 190 -13.42 19.63 -13.31
N ALA A 191 -12.98 19.96 -14.52
CA ALA A 191 -11.85 19.31 -15.14
C ALA A 191 -10.58 19.44 -14.28
N LEU A 192 -10.22 20.65 -13.88
CA LEU A 192 -9.05 20.93 -13.04
C LEU A 192 -9.14 20.24 -11.68
N PHE A 193 -10.34 20.21 -11.08
CA PHE A 193 -10.57 19.52 -9.82
C PHE A 193 -10.32 18.02 -9.95
N THR A 194 -10.69 17.41 -11.07
CA THR A 194 -10.46 15.97 -11.32
C THR A 194 -8.96 15.63 -11.33
N THR A 195 -8.13 16.49 -11.93
CA THR A 195 -6.67 16.29 -11.86
C THR A 195 -6.12 16.46 -10.45
N ALA A 196 -6.61 17.45 -9.70
CA ALA A 196 -6.20 17.62 -8.30
C ALA A 196 -6.52 16.38 -7.45
N VAL A 197 -7.69 15.77 -7.65
CA VAL A 197 -8.08 14.51 -7.00
C VAL A 197 -7.17 13.36 -7.45
N GLY A 198 -6.84 13.26 -8.74
CA GLY A 198 -5.91 12.26 -9.27
C GLY A 198 -4.52 12.34 -8.65
N LEU A 199 -4.00 13.56 -8.49
CA LEU A 199 -2.72 13.80 -7.82
C LEU A 199 -2.79 13.46 -6.32
N ALA A 200 -3.87 13.80 -5.64
CA ALA A 200 -4.07 13.47 -4.24
C ALA A 200 -4.21 11.95 -4.01
N ALA A 201 -4.81 11.22 -4.95
CA ALA A 201 -4.95 9.77 -4.88
C ALA A 201 -3.62 9.02 -5.13
N ALA A 202 -2.62 9.69 -5.72
CA ALA A 202 -1.31 9.13 -6.01
C ALA A 202 -0.33 9.20 -4.83
N ILE A 203 -0.65 10.00 -3.81
CA ILE A 203 0.16 10.25 -2.60
C ILE A 203 -0.25 9.30 -1.49
#